data_b012633f27535bbad0a8eb666b156c77
#
_entry.id   b012633f27535bbad0a8eb666b156c77
#
_cell.length_a   1.000
_cell.length_b   1.000
_cell.length_c   1.000
_cell.angle_alpha   90.00
_cell.angle_beta   90.00
_cell.angle_gamma   90.00
#
_symmetry.space_group_name_H-M   'P 1'
#
loop_
_entity.id
_entity.type
_entity.pdbx_description
1 polymer ?
#
loop_
_entity_poly.entity_id
_entity_poly.type
_entity_poly.pdbx_seq_one_letter_code
_entity_poly.pdbx_strand_id
1 'polypeptide(L)'
;MIYGAMKFAIGGSLKVAFRPWVEGLENIPAEGPAILASNHLSFSDSFFLPAVMDRKLTFIAKAEYFTSPGVKGKLTAAFFKGVGQLPVDRSGSRGAGEAAVRSGVEVLARGELFGIYPEGTRSPDGRLYRGKPGGLARVALASGAPVIPVAMIDTEKIQPPGQVVPKLMRPGIRIGKPLDFSRYHGMENDRFILRSVTDEVMYEIMKLSGQEYVDIYATAAKRRIADDDRARRAAEAGGTEEKSDGADGAGG
;
A
#
# COMPACT_ATOMS: atom_id res chain seq x y z
N MET A 1 16.65 17.74 -8.78
CA MET A 1 17.99 17.22 -8.47
C MET A 1 17.99 16.27 -7.27
N ILE A 2 17.44 16.61 -6.09
CA ILE A 2 17.48 15.76 -4.88
C ILE A 2 16.79 14.41 -5.07
N TYR A 3 15.60 14.36 -5.70
CA TYR A 3 14.89 13.11 -6.01
C TYR A 3 15.73 12.14 -6.84
N GLY A 4 16.36 12.63 -7.92
CA GLY A 4 17.21 11.80 -8.79
C GLY A 4 18.42 11.21 -8.05
N ALA A 5 19.09 12.01 -7.24
CA ALA A 5 20.22 11.54 -6.44
C ALA A 5 19.80 10.51 -5.37
N MET A 6 18.70 10.75 -4.66
CA MET A 6 18.17 9.79 -3.67
C MET A 6 17.65 8.51 -4.33
N LYS A 7 16.96 8.62 -5.46
CA LYS A 7 16.52 7.47 -6.25
C LYS A 7 17.70 6.63 -6.71
N PHE A 8 18.76 7.25 -7.21
CA PHE A 8 19.97 6.53 -7.63
C PHE A 8 20.66 5.83 -6.46
N ALA A 9 20.87 6.53 -5.34
CA ALA A 9 21.56 5.98 -4.17
C ALA A 9 20.72 4.89 -3.49
N ILE A 10 19.47 5.16 -3.14
CA ILE A 10 18.60 4.21 -2.41
C ILE A 10 18.13 3.10 -3.35
N GLY A 11 17.66 3.45 -4.55
CA GLY A 11 17.18 2.47 -5.53
C GLY A 11 18.29 1.54 -6.00
N GLY A 12 19.50 2.07 -6.25
CA GLY A 12 20.67 1.29 -6.58
C GLY A 12 21.04 0.31 -5.46
N SER A 13 21.12 0.77 -4.21
CA SER A 13 21.41 -0.07 -3.06
C SER A 13 20.35 -1.17 -2.87
N LEU A 14 19.06 -0.85 -3.02
CA LEU A 14 17.97 -1.83 -2.94
C LEU A 14 18.05 -2.88 -4.05
N LYS A 15 18.33 -2.47 -5.28
CA LYS A 15 18.52 -3.40 -6.43
C LYS A 15 19.68 -4.36 -6.19
N VAL A 16 20.79 -3.89 -5.66
CA VAL A 16 21.96 -4.72 -5.39
C VAL A 16 21.74 -5.66 -4.21
N ALA A 17 21.19 -5.16 -3.11
CA ALA A 17 21.01 -5.94 -1.88
C ALA A 17 19.90 -6.98 -2.01
N PHE A 18 18.75 -6.61 -2.59
CA PHE A 18 17.54 -7.46 -2.64
C PHE A 18 17.33 -8.13 -3.99
N ARG A 19 17.94 -7.65 -5.05
CA ARG A 19 17.84 -8.18 -6.43
C ARG A 19 16.41 -8.49 -6.85
N PRO A 20 15.48 -7.51 -6.77
CA PRO A 20 14.07 -7.75 -7.11
C PRO A 20 13.96 -8.31 -8.52
N TRP A 21 13.06 -9.28 -8.70
CA TRP A 21 12.69 -9.70 -10.05
C TRP A 21 11.44 -8.94 -10.50
N VAL A 22 11.37 -8.61 -11.78
CA VAL A 22 10.28 -7.81 -12.34
C VAL A 22 9.79 -8.46 -13.62
N GLU A 23 8.48 -8.61 -13.75
CA GLU A 23 7.79 -9.05 -14.97
C GLU A 23 6.84 -7.94 -15.44
N GLY A 24 6.77 -7.68 -16.75
CA GLY A 24 5.83 -6.73 -17.34
C GLY A 24 6.26 -5.26 -17.23
N LEU A 25 7.55 -4.95 -17.04
CA LEU A 25 8.03 -3.58 -16.94
C LEU A 25 7.70 -2.76 -18.20
N GLU A 26 7.63 -3.40 -19.35
CA GLU A 26 7.24 -2.85 -20.64
C GLU A 26 5.80 -2.33 -20.69
N ASN A 27 4.94 -2.72 -19.75
CA ASN A 27 3.57 -2.22 -19.62
C ASN A 27 3.50 -0.79 -19.06
N ILE A 28 4.61 -0.28 -18.50
CA ILE A 28 4.69 1.09 -18.04
C ILE A 28 4.99 2.02 -19.21
N PRO A 29 4.16 3.01 -19.51
CA PRO A 29 4.40 3.90 -20.62
C PRO A 29 5.69 4.69 -20.39
N ALA A 30 6.50 4.84 -21.46
CA ALA A 30 7.74 5.61 -21.41
C ALA A 30 7.48 7.10 -21.09
N GLU A 31 6.34 7.61 -21.53
CA GLU A 31 5.90 9.00 -21.34
C GLU A 31 4.41 9.05 -20.98
N GLY A 32 3.93 10.22 -20.54
CA GLY A 32 2.54 10.44 -20.18
C GLY A 32 2.15 9.91 -18.81
N PRO A 33 0.94 10.22 -18.34
CA PRO A 33 0.47 9.84 -17.01
C PRO A 33 0.06 8.36 -16.98
N ALA A 34 0.25 7.71 -15.83
CA ALA A 34 -0.36 6.43 -15.52
C ALA A 34 -0.51 6.23 -14.01
N ILE A 35 -1.51 5.46 -13.60
CA ILE A 35 -1.76 5.09 -12.21
C ILE A 35 -1.27 3.66 -12.01
N LEU A 36 -0.36 3.45 -11.08
CA LEU A 36 0.08 2.12 -10.67
C LEU A 36 -0.72 1.71 -9.42
N ALA A 37 -1.63 0.78 -9.60
CA ALA A 37 -2.48 0.26 -8.52
C ALA A 37 -1.91 -1.06 -8.01
N SER A 38 -1.46 -1.10 -6.75
CA SER A 38 -0.77 -2.27 -6.19
C SER A 38 -1.45 -2.80 -4.94
N ASN A 39 -1.36 -4.12 -4.69
CA ASN A 39 -1.56 -4.69 -3.37
C ASN A 39 -0.57 -4.09 -2.38
N HIS A 40 -0.84 -4.15 -1.08
CA HIS A 40 0.01 -3.57 -0.06
C HIS A 40 0.30 -4.57 1.05
N LEU A 41 1.46 -5.20 0.98
CA LEU A 41 1.89 -6.25 1.90
C LEU A 41 2.83 -5.71 2.99
N SER A 42 3.73 -4.80 2.61
CA SER A 42 4.80 -4.33 3.46
C SER A 42 5.01 -2.81 3.35
N PHE A 43 5.65 -2.24 4.37
CA PHE A 43 6.13 -0.85 4.31
C PHE A 43 7.14 -0.66 3.16
N SER A 44 7.94 -1.68 2.88
CA SER A 44 8.96 -1.65 1.83
C SER A 44 8.42 -1.63 0.40
N ASP A 45 7.13 -1.95 0.17
CA ASP A 45 6.52 -1.85 -1.16
C ASP A 45 6.70 -0.47 -1.78
N SER A 46 6.53 0.57 -0.96
CA SER A 46 6.68 1.97 -1.38
C SER A 46 8.12 2.38 -1.73
N PHE A 47 9.08 1.48 -1.56
CA PHE A 47 10.48 1.67 -1.95
C PHE A 47 10.90 0.73 -3.07
N PHE A 48 10.51 -0.55 -3.01
CA PHE A 48 10.84 -1.51 -4.06
C PHE A 48 10.23 -1.15 -5.41
N LEU A 49 8.95 -0.76 -5.43
CA LEU A 49 8.28 -0.42 -6.68
C LEU A 49 8.92 0.82 -7.35
N PRO A 50 9.14 1.97 -6.68
CA PRO A 50 9.87 3.08 -7.28
C PRO A 50 11.33 2.77 -7.65
N ALA A 51 11.98 1.86 -6.92
CA ALA A 51 13.38 1.51 -7.19
C ALA A 51 13.57 0.84 -8.55
N VAL A 52 12.59 0.06 -9.00
CA VAL A 52 12.68 -0.65 -10.30
C VAL A 52 12.22 0.19 -11.49
N MET A 53 11.55 1.32 -11.26
CA MET A 53 11.08 2.23 -12.30
C MET A 53 12.20 3.15 -12.79
N ASP A 54 12.21 3.52 -14.06
CA ASP A 54 13.08 4.58 -14.60
C ASP A 54 12.44 5.96 -14.39
N ARG A 55 11.12 6.03 -14.42
CA ARG A 55 10.32 7.24 -14.22
C ARG A 55 10.08 7.52 -12.72
N LYS A 56 9.74 8.77 -12.43
CA LYS A 56 9.31 9.16 -11.08
C LYS A 56 7.92 8.59 -10.77
N LEU A 57 7.84 7.80 -9.72
CA LEU A 57 6.59 7.29 -9.17
C LEU A 57 6.29 7.98 -7.85
N THR A 58 5.17 8.68 -7.80
CA THR A 58 4.73 9.45 -6.64
C THR A 58 3.64 8.70 -5.89
N PHE A 59 3.86 8.41 -4.60
CA PHE A 59 2.86 7.86 -3.69
C PHE A 59 2.33 8.92 -2.72
N ILE A 60 1.18 8.64 -2.12
CA ILE A 60 0.63 9.40 -1.01
C ILE A 60 1.01 8.74 0.30
N ALA A 61 1.65 9.49 1.20
CA ALA A 61 1.99 9.04 2.55
C ALA A 61 1.24 9.83 3.63
N LYS A 62 1.16 9.29 4.84
CA LYS A 62 0.53 9.96 5.98
C LYS A 62 1.21 11.29 6.27
N ALA A 63 0.41 12.34 6.50
CA ALA A 63 0.91 13.69 6.82
C ALA A 63 1.83 13.69 8.05
N GLU A 64 1.63 12.80 9.01
CA GLU A 64 2.44 12.69 10.22
C GLU A 64 3.92 12.41 9.93
N TYR A 65 4.25 11.73 8.82
CA TYR A 65 5.65 11.52 8.41
C TYR A 65 6.35 12.81 7.98
N PHE A 66 5.59 13.86 7.69
CA PHE A 66 6.12 15.16 7.24
C PHE A 66 6.05 16.25 8.32
N THR A 67 5.27 16.04 9.36
CA THR A 67 4.97 17.04 10.41
C THR A 67 5.50 16.66 11.79
N SER A 68 6.10 15.48 11.95
CA SER A 68 6.66 15.04 13.23
C SER A 68 7.71 16.01 13.75
N PRO A 69 7.68 16.39 15.04
CA PRO A 69 8.61 17.38 15.62
C PRO A 69 10.03 16.80 15.77
N GLY A 70 10.99 17.73 15.96
CA GLY A 70 12.39 17.40 16.26
C GLY A 70 13.23 17.02 15.03
N VAL A 71 14.50 16.75 15.28
CA VAL A 71 15.48 16.42 14.22
C VAL A 71 15.10 15.14 13.48
N LYS A 72 14.67 14.10 14.21
CA LYS A 72 14.21 12.85 13.64
C LYS A 72 13.02 13.05 12.71
N GLY A 73 12.05 13.90 13.10
CA GLY A 73 10.90 14.24 12.26
C GLY A 73 11.31 14.98 10.97
N LYS A 74 12.24 15.94 11.09
CA LYS A 74 12.78 16.66 9.92
C LYS A 74 13.51 15.73 8.95
N LEU A 75 14.31 14.79 9.45
CA LEU A 75 14.99 13.79 8.62
C LEU A 75 14.00 12.87 7.94
N THR A 76 12.99 12.40 8.66
CA THR A 76 11.90 11.58 8.11
C THR A 76 11.16 12.33 6.99
N ALA A 77 10.79 13.59 7.23
CA ALA A 77 10.11 14.42 6.23
C ALA A 77 10.98 14.65 4.98
N ALA A 78 12.27 14.93 5.17
CA ALA A 78 13.21 15.09 4.07
C ALA A 78 13.37 13.80 3.26
N PHE A 79 13.43 12.66 3.94
CA PHE A 79 13.48 11.35 3.31
C PHE A 79 12.23 11.08 2.45
N PHE A 80 11.01 11.20 3.03
CA PHE A 80 9.76 10.94 2.29
C PHE A 80 9.59 11.91 1.10
N LYS A 81 9.93 13.18 1.26
CA LYS A 81 9.97 14.15 0.15
C LYS A 81 11.00 13.76 -0.92
N GLY A 82 12.17 13.32 -0.49
CA GLY A 82 13.27 12.90 -1.37
C GLY A 82 12.95 11.66 -2.19
N VAL A 83 12.14 10.72 -1.66
CA VAL A 83 11.66 9.55 -2.40
C VAL A 83 10.36 9.82 -3.18
N GLY A 84 9.92 11.08 -3.27
CA GLY A 84 8.80 11.51 -4.11
C GLY A 84 7.42 11.25 -3.51
N GLN A 85 7.32 11.09 -2.19
CA GLN A 85 6.01 10.92 -1.55
C GLN A 85 5.37 12.26 -1.20
N LEU A 86 4.05 12.35 -1.34
CA LEU A 86 3.26 13.53 -1.01
C LEU A 86 2.49 13.32 0.31
N PRO A 87 2.48 14.35 1.19
CA PRO A 87 1.69 14.28 2.42
C PRO A 87 0.20 14.34 2.12
N VAL A 88 -0.57 13.44 2.75
CA VAL A 88 -2.03 13.51 2.75
C VAL A 88 -2.54 13.21 4.16
N ASP A 89 -3.47 14.04 4.59
CA ASP A 89 -4.24 13.75 5.81
C ASP A 89 -5.11 12.51 5.59
N ARG A 90 -4.97 11.53 6.48
CA ARG A 90 -5.75 10.29 6.49
C ARG A 90 -6.66 10.20 7.71
N SER A 91 -7.05 11.34 8.27
CA SER A 91 -7.94 11.40 9.45
C SER A 91 -9.31 10.75 9.23
N GLY A 92 -9.62 10.35 8.00
CA GLY A 92 -10.89 9.74 7.64
C GLY A 92 -12.00 10.78 7.37
N SER A 93 -11.69 12.06 7.47
CA SER A 93 -12.62 13.12 7.10
C SER A 93 -12.93 13.11 5.59
N ARG A 94 -14.13 13.55 5.22
CA ARG A 94 -14.54 13.65 3.81
C ARG A 94 -13.58 14.55 3.02
N GLY A 95 -13.11 15.63 3.61
CA GLY A 95 -12.14 16.56 3.01
C GLY A 95 -10.76 15.94 2.77
N ALA A 96 -10.30 15.04 3.66
CA ALA A 96 -9.02 14.33 3.49
C ALA A 96 -9.02 13.40 2.27
N GLY A 97 -10.13 12.69 2.04
CA GLY A 97 -10.29 11.85 0.86
C GLY A 97 -10.27 12.65 -0.44
N GLU A 98 -10.93 13.80 -0.47
CA GLU A 98 -10.94 14.69 -1.63
C GLU A 98 -9.57 15.32 -1.90
N ALA A 99 -8.84 15.71 -0.86
CA ALA A 99 -7.49 16.21 -0.98
C ALA A 99 -6.54 15.16 -1.58
N ALA A 100 -6.69 13.90 -1.18
CA ALA A 100 -5.94 12.78 -1.74
C ALA A 100 -6.21 12.59 -3.25
N VAL A 101 -7.47 12.66 -3.65
CA VAL A 101 -7.86 12.58 -5.07
C VAL A 101 -7.26 13.74 -5.87
N ARG A 102 -7.42 14.99 -5.39
CA ARG A 102 -6.81 16.16 -6.05
C ARG A 102 -5.31 16.03 -6.24
N SER A 103 -4.59 15.62 -5.18
CA SER A 103 -3.13 15.41 -5.27
C SER A 103 -2.75 14.37 -6.31
N GLY A 104 -3.52 13.27 -6.42
CA GLY A 104 -3.30 12.26 -7.46
C GLY A 104 -3.52 12.82 -8.86
N VAL A 105 -4.62 13.54 -9.08
CA VAL A 105 -4.92 14.19 -10.37
C VAL A 105 -3.85 15.21 -10.75
N GLU A 106 -3.36 16.02 -9.81
CA GLU A 106 -2.28 16.99 -10.04
C GLU A 106 -0.96 16.33 -10.45
N VAL A 107 -0.62 15.17 -9.85
CA VAL A 107 0.55 14.37 -10.27
C VAL A 107 0.40 13.93 -11.71
N LEU A 108 -0.75 13.37 -12.05
CA LEU A 108 -1.03 12.86 -13.40
C LEU A 108 -1.11 13.97 -14.45
N ALA A 109 -1.64 15.15 -14.10
CA ALA A 109 -1.65 16.33 -14.98
C ALA A 109 -0.25 16.82 -15.38
N ARG A 110 0.79 16.48 -14.58
CA ARG A 110 2.20 16.76 -14.94
C ARG A 110 2.82 15.67 -15.81
N GLY A 111 2.06 14.66 -16.23
CA GLY A 111 2.57 13.52 -17.00
C GLY A 111 3.38 12.54 -16.14
N GLU A 112 3.29 12.59 -14.81
CA GLU A 112 4.03 11.72 -13.90
C GLU A 112 3.25 10.41 -13.59
N LEU A 113 3.96 9.42 -13.01
CA LEU A 113 3.32 8.20 -12.50
C LEU A 113 2.79 8.43 -11.07
N PHE A 114 1.60 7.93 -10.82
CA PHE A 114 0.96 7.99 -9.51
C PHE A 114 0.73 6.57 -8.95
N GLY A 115 1.28 6.30 -7.76
CA GLY A 115 1.11 5.02 -7.08
C GLY A 115 -0.01 5.05 -6.05
N ILE A 116 -0.85 4.04 -6.05
CA ILE A 116 -1.95 3.92 -5.09
C ILE A 116 -2.12 2.47 -4.64
N TYR A 117 -2.47 2.29 -3.37
CA TYR A 117 -2.87 1.02 -2.78
C TYR A 117 -4.39 1.01 -2.59
N PRO A 118 -5.17 0.29 -3.43
CA PRO A 118 -6.63 0.34 -3.37
C PRO A 118 -7.23 -0.14 -2.05
N GLU A 119 -6.55 -1.06 -1.36
CA GLU A 119 -6.95 -1.54 -0.02
C GLU A 119 -6.93 -0.43 1.04
N GLY A 120 -6.15 0.64 0.82
CA GLY A 120 -6.00 1.79 1.71
C GLY A 120 -5.19 1.52 2.98
N THR A 121 -4.73 0.31 3.20
CA THR A 121 -3.83 -0.09 4.29
C THR A 121 -3.14 -1.40 3.93
N ARG A 122 -2.04 -1.73 4.61
CA ARG A 122 -1.34 -3.01 4.43
C ARG A 122 -2.24 -4.18 4.79
N SER A 123 -2.12 -5.27 4.07
CA SER A 123 -2.70 -6.57 4.45
C SER A 123 -2.19 -6.98 5.84
N PRO A 124 -3.04 -7.54 6.71
CA PRO A 124 -2.60 -8.04 8.00
C PRO A 124 -1.93 -9.42 7.95
N ASP A 125 -2.21 -10.21 6.91
CA ASP A 125 -1.91 -11.65 6.85
C ASP A 125 -1.46 -12.14 5.46
N GLY A 126 -1.19 -11.22 4.54
CA GLY A 126 -0.73 -11.53 3.18
C GLY A 126 -1.85 -11.82 2.18
N ARG A 127 -3.13 -11.84 2.57
CA ARG A 127 -4.26 -11.97 1.66
C ARG A 127 -4.59 -10.65 0.98
N LEU A 128 -5.30 -10.69 -0.15
CA LEU A 128 -5.77 -9.52 -0.87
C LEU A 128 -7.17 -9.14 -0.38
N TYR A 129 -7.33 -7.92 0.07
CA TYR A 129 -8.59 -7.43 0.63
C TYR A 129 -9.32 -6.49 -0.32
N ARG A 130 -10.63 -6.36 -0.11
CA ARG A 130 -11.51 -5.51 -0.91
C ARG A 130 -10.98 -4.08 -1.02
N GLY A 131 -10.86 -3.58 -2.25
CA GLY A 131 -10.46 -2.21 -2.55
C GLY A 131 -11.51 -1.18 -2.14
N LYS A 132 -11.06 -0.01 -1.68
CA LYS A 132 -11.94 1.13 -1.35
C LYS A 132 -12.29 1.91 -2.62
N PRO A 133 -13.57 2.11 -2.96
CA PRO A 133 -13.96 2.69 -4.23
C PRO A 133 -13.66 4.20 -4.37
N GLY A 134 -13.44 4.89 -3.25
CA GLY A 134 -13.34 6.36 -3.25
C GLY A 134 -11.98 6.95 -3.66
N GLY A 135 -10.90 6.16 -3.71
CA GLY A 135 -9.56 6.64 -4.01
C GLY A 135 -9.18 6.40 -5.46
N LEU A 136 -8.82 5.16 -5.79
CA LEU A 136 -8.33 4.76 -7.11
C LEU A 136 -9.27 5.18 -8.25
N ALA A 137 -10.54 4.76 -8.18
CA ALA A 137 -11.49 4.97 -9.27
C ALA A 137 -11.76 6.46 -9.52
N ARG A 138 -11.88 7.28 -8.47
CA ARG A 138 -12.06 8.73 -8.64
C ARG A 138 -10.85 9.39 -9.29
N VAL A 139 -9.63 9.00 -8.91
CA VAL A 139 -8.41 9.52 -9.56
C VAL A 139 -8.37 9.09 -11.02
N ALA A 140 -8.66 7.82 -11.33
CA ALA A 140 -8.66 7.30 -12.70
C ALA A 140 -9.66 8.03 -13.59
N LEU A 141 -10.91 8.16 -13.14
CA LEU A 141 -11.97 8.79 -13.93
C LEU A 141 -11.77 10.30 -14.07
N ALA A 142 -11.30 10.98 -13.01
CA ALA A 142 -11.07 12.44 -13.07
C ALA A 142 -9.83 12.81 -13.90
N SER A 143 -8.81 11.94 -13.98
CA SER A 143 -7.60 12.22 -14.75
C SER A 143 -7.63 11.67 -16.17
N GLY A 144 -8.47 10.66 -16.45
CA GLY A 144 -8.45 9.89 -17.70
C GLY A 144 -7.18 9.06 -17.90
N ALA A 145 -6.30 8.96 -16.89
CA ALA A 145 -5.06 8.20 -16.98
C ALA A 145 -5.34 6.69 -16.92
N PRO A 146 -4.61 5.87 -17.71
CA PRO A 146 -4.71 4.42 -17.62
C PRO A 146 -4.28 3.91 -16.25
N VAL A 147 -4.92 2.82 -15.80
CA VAL A 147 -4.59 2.15 -14.54
C VAL A 147 -3.79 0.88 -14.85
N ILE A 148 -2.60 0.77 -14.28
CA ILE A 148 -1.73 -0.39 -14.42
C ILE A 148 -1.78 -1.18 -13.12
N PRO A 149 -2.36 -2.39 -13.12
CA PRO A 149 -2.36 -3.23 -11.94
C PRO A 149 -0.96 -3.78 -11.68
N VAL A 150 -0.54 -3.77 -10.43
CA VAL A 150 0.78 -4.22 -9.97
C VAL A 150 0.61 -5.19 -8.82
N ALA A 151 1.37 -6.26 -8.81
CA ALA A 151 1.45 -7.17 -7.67
C ALA A 151 2.85 -7.17 -7.07
N MET A 152 2.92 -6.83 -5.78
CA MET A 152 4.09 -7.07 -4.93
C MET A 152 4.03 -8.51 -4.42
N ILE A 153 5.14 -9.24 -4.50
CA ILE A 153 5.26 -10.65 -4.14
C ILE A 153 6.30 -10.83 -3.04
N ASP A 154 5.93 -11.52 -1.96
CA ASP A 154 6.79 -11.90 -0.83
C ASP A 154 7.37 -10.73 -0.01
N THR A 155 6.88 -9.52 -0.18
CA THR A 155 7.38 -8.36 0.56
C THR A 155 6.98 -8.38 2.04
N GLU A 156 5.89 -9.06 2.41
CA GLU A 156 5.49 -9.33 3.79
C GLU A 156 6.50 -10.24 4.51
N LYS A 157 7.19 -11.13 3.78
CA LYS A 157 8.24 -12.00 4.32
C LYS A 157 9.54 -11.25 4.55
N ILE A 158 9.81 -10.22 3.72
CA ILE A 158 10.99 -9.37 3.83
C ILE A 158 10.87 -8.46 5.06
N GLN A 159 9.75 -7.79 5.22
CA GLN A 159 9.52 -6.89 6.35
C GLN A 159 8.12 -7.11 6.93
N PRO A 160 7.94 -8.15 7.76
CA PRO A 160 6.68 -8.41 8.46
C PRO A 160 6.25 -7.22 9.33
N PRO A 161 4.95 -7.11 9.65
CA PRO A 161 4.46 -6.09 10.58
C PRO A 161 5.24 -6.10 11.89
N GLY A 162 5.69 -4.92 12.34
CA GLY A 162 6.47 -4.75 13.57
C GLY A 162 7.99 -4.93 13.42
N GLN A 163 8.49 -5.47 12.33
CA GLN A 163 9.94 -5.50 12.07
C GLN A 163 10.43 -4.21 11.42
N VAL A 164 11.52 -3.65 11.97
CA VAL A 164 12.16 -2.44 11.43
C VAL A 164 13.22 -2.80 10.39
N VAL A 165 13.98 -3.85 10.65
CA VAL A 165 15.08 -4.29 9.76
C VAL A 165 14.53 -5.33 8.79
N PRO A 166 14.62 -5.11 7.47
CA PRO A 166 14.16 -6.08 6.48
C PRO A 166 15.12 -7.27 6.39
N LYS A 167 14.58 -8.46 6.16
CA LYS A 167 15.37 -9.66 5.84
C LYS A 167 15.84 -9.56 4.39
N LEU A 168 17.08 -9.99 4.14
CA LEU A 168 17.62 -10.06 2.79
C LEU A 168 16.98 -11.24 2.03
N MET A 169 15.90 -10.95 1.35
CA MET A 169 15.17 -11.86 0.48
C MET A 169 14.86 -11.15 -0.83
N ARG A 170 14.58 -11.90 -1.87
CA ARG A 170 14.35 -11.39 -3.20
C ARG A 170 12.85 -11.13 -3.43
N PRO A 171 12.35 -9.86 -3.44
CA PRO A 171 10.95 -9.58 -3.73
C PRO A 171 10.64 -9.74 -5.22
N GLY A 172 9.38 -10.01 -5.53
CA GLY A 172 8.85 -10.01 -6.87
C GLY A 172 7.94 -8.82 -7.14
N ILE A 173 7.91 -8.38 -8.40
CA ILE A 173 7.01 -7.34 -8.89
C ILE A 173 6.45 -7.80 -10.23
N ARG A 174 5.13 -7.96 -10.32
CA ARG A 174 4.44 -8.23 -11.59
C ARG A 174 3.61 -7.02 -11.96
N ILE A 175 3.75 -6.59 -13.20
CA ILE A 175 3.10 -5.41 -13.75
C ILE A 175 2.19 -5.85 -14.88
N GLY A 176 0.89 -5.66 -14.70
CA GLY A 176 -0.13 -6.05 -15.66
C GLY A 176 -0.27 -5.05 -16.82
N LYS A 177 -1.13 -5.39 -17.76
CA LYS A 177 -1.45 -4.50 -18.88
C LYS A 177 -2.26 -3.30 -18.40
N PRO A 178 -2.10 -2.13 -19.06
CA PRO A 178 -2.91 -0.96 -18.75
C PRO A 178 -4.42 -1.23 -18.97
N LEU A 179 -5.23 -0.77 -18.01
CA LEU A 179 -6.69 -0.78 -18.07
C LEU A 179 -7.16 0.62 -18.42
N ASP A 180 -8.04 0.72 -19.40
CA ASP A 180 -8.65 1.97 -19.86
C ASP A 180 -10.08 2.09 -19.35
N PHE A 181 -10.36 3.18 -18.64
CA PHE A 181 -11.67 3.51 -18.08
C PHE A 181 -12.30 4.76 -18.74
N SER A 182 -11.79 5.20 -19.88
CA SER A 182 -12.27 6.38 -20.61
C SER A 182 -13.78 6.33 -20.90
N ARG A 183 -14.33 5.11 -21.07
CA ARG A 183 -15.79 4.89 -21.24
C ARG A 183 -16.65 5.40 -20.09
N TYR A 184 -16.07 5.65 -18.93
CA TYR A 184 -16.76 6.17 -17.74
C TYR A 184 -16.40 7.63 -17.42
N HIS A 185 -15.80 8.34 -18.35
CA HIS A 185 -15.46 9.74 -18.18
C HIS A 185 -16.68 10.58 -17.78
N GLY A 186 -16.54 11.45 -16.78
CA GLY A 186 -17.64 12.25 -16.23
C GLY A 186 -18.49 11.53 -15.17
N MET A 187 -18.19 10.24 -14.85
CA MET A 187 -18.94 9.46 -13.86
C MET A 187 -18.16 9.28 -12.53
N GLU A 188 -17.24 10.17 -12.23
CA GLU A 188 -16.37 10.10 -11.03
C GLU A 188 -17.09 10.26 -9.69
N ASN A 189 -18.40 10.55 -9.73
CA ASN A 189 -19.26 10.60 -8.55
C ASN A 189 -20.31 9.48 -8.50
N ASP A 190 -20.41 8.64 -9.54
CA ASP A 190 -21.30 7.48 -9.53
C ASP A 190 -20.68 6.33 -8.71
N ARG A 191 -21.33 6.02 -7.58
CA ARG A 191 -20.83 4.99 -6.64
C ARG A 191 -20.76 3.58 -7.23
N PHE A 192 -21.62 3.25 -8.19
CA PHE A 192 -21.63 1.94 -8.83
C PHE A 192 -20.47 1.82 -9.82
N ILE A 193 -20.23 2.87 -10.60
CA ILE A 193 -19.08 2.95 -11.51
C ILE A 193 -17.78 2.93 -10.72
N LEU A 194 -17.67 3.73 -9.65
CA LEU A 194 -16.49 3.70 -8.76
C LEU A 194 -16.22 2.31 -8.19
N ARG A 195 -17.29 1.59 -7.80
CA ARG A 195 -17.15 0.21 -7.30
C ARG A 195 -16.68 -0.72 -8.40
N SER A 196 -17.32 -0.67 -9.58
CA SER A 196 -17.00 -1.53 -10.73
C SER A 196 -15.55 -1.35 -11.19
N VAL A 197 -15.09 -0.10 -11.36
CA VAL A 197 -13.69 0.21 -11.72
C VAL A 197 -12.72 -0.33 -10.69
N THR A 198 -13.03 -0.15 -9.40
CA THR A 198 -12.16 -0.64 -8.32
C THR A 198 -12.10 -2.16 -8.32
N ASP A 199 -13.24 -2.85 -8.49
CA ASP A 199 -13.30 -4.32 -8.48
C ASP A 199 -12.58 -4.92 -9.69
N GLU A 200 -12.68 -4.30 -10.88
CA GLU A 200 -11.94 -4.72 -12.08
C GLU A 200 -10.43 -4.64 -11.83
N VAL A 201 -9.93 -3.55 -11.24
CA VAL A 201 -8.50 -3.42 -10.91
C VAL A 201 -8.07 -4.43 -9.83
N MET A 202 -8.88 -4.64 -8.79
CA MET A 202 -8.59 -5.63 -7.75
C MET A 202 -8.55 -7.04 -8.29
N TYR A 203 -9.41 -7.38 -9.26
CA TYR A 203 -9.40 -8.68 -9.93
C TYR A 203 -8.09 -8.89 -10.73
N GLU A 204 -7.61 -7.88 -11.44
CA GLU A 204 -6.33 -7.98 -12.14
C GLU A 204 -5.15 -8.10 -11.18
N ILE A 205 -5.16 -7.36 -10.05
CA ILE A 205 -4.14 -7.52 -8.99
C ILE A 205 -4.19 -8.95 -8.41
N MET A 206 -5.37 -9.51 -8.18
CA MET A 206 -5.54 -10.89 -7.70
C MET A 206 -4.91 -11.90 -8.66
N LYS A 207 -5.16 -11.76 -9.95
CA LYS A 207 -4.57 -12.64 -10.99
C LYS A 207 -3.05 -12.56 -11.03
N LEU A 208 -2.50 -11.36 -10.92
CA LEU A 208 -1.05 -11.14 -10.93
C LEU A 208 -0.37 -11.66 -9.66
N SER A 209 -1.00 -11.45 -8.50
CA SER A 209 -0.42 -11.81 -7.21
C SER A 209 -0.60 -13.29 -6.86
N GLY A 210 -1.69 -13.90 -7.32
CA GLY A 210 -2.11 -15.24 -6.89
C GLY A 210 -2.60 -15.29 -5.44
N GLN A 211 -2.85 -14.14 -4.80
CA GLN A 211 -3.34 -14.05 -3.44
C GLN A 211 -4.81 -14.53 -3.34
N GLU A 212 -5.14 -15.13 -2.20
CA GLU A 212 -6.53 -15.35 -1.81
C GLU A 212 -7.24 -14.00 -1.64
N TYR A 213 -8.36 -13.81 -2.36
CA TYR A 213 -9.17 -12.60 -2.23
C TYR A 213 -10.19 -12.73 -1.12
N VAL A 214 -10.26 -11.74 -0.25
CA VAL A 214 -11.21 -11.68 0.86
C VAL A 214 -12.14 -10.47 0.70
N ASP A 215 -13.43 -10.70 0.51
CA ASP A 215 -14.42 -9.65 0.21
C ASP A 215 -14.86 -8.86 1.46
N ILE A 216 -13.88 -8.44 2.26
CA ILE A 216 -14.04 -7.45 3.33
C ILE A 216 -12.91 -6.42 3.24
N TYR A 217 -13.09 -5.26 3.86
CA TYR A 217 -12.00 -4.29 3.93
C TYR A 217 -10.89 -4.73 4.89
N ALA A 218 -9.64 -4.53 4.52
CA ALA A 218 -8.47 -4.84 5.36
C ALA A 218 -8.54 -4.20 6.75
N THR A 219 -9.18 -3.05 6.90
CA THR A 219 -9.41 -2.42 8.22
C THR A 219 -10.36 -3.21 9.10
N ALA A 220 -11.37 -3.87 8.53
CA ALA A 220 -12.27 -4.74 9.26
C ALA A 220 -11.57 -6.06 9.65
N ALA A 221 -10.79 -6.64 8.73
CA ALA A 221 -9.97 -7.82 9.02
C ALA A 221 -9.00 -7.57 10.18
N LYS A 222 -8.30 -6.44 10.18
CA LYS A 222 -7.39 -6.05 11.28
C LYS A 222 -8.09 -5.97 12.64
N ARG A 223 -9.31 -5.43 12.67
CA ARG A 223 -10.10 -5.36 13.91
C ARG A 223 -10.43 -6.76 14.41
N ARG A 224 -10.94 -7.65 13.52
CA ARG A 224 -11.25 -9.03 13.90
C ARG A 224 -10.04 -9.77 14.45
N ILE A 225 -8.89 -9.72 13.76
CA ILE A 225 -7.64 -10.34 14.23
C ILE A 225 -7.23 -9.79 15.61
N ALA A 226 -7.31 -8.47 15.82
CA ALA A 226 -6.96 -7.87 17.10
C ALA A 226 -7.92 -8.27 18.22
N ASP A 227 -9.20 -8.42 17.94
CA ASP A 227 -10.22 -8.85 18.91
C ASP A 227 -10.03 -10.34 19.26
N ASP A 228 -9.76 -11.20 18.28
CA ASP A 228 -9.47 -12.61 18.47
C ASP A 228 -8.19 -12.82 19.31
N ASP A 229 -7.12 -12.04 19.02
CA ASP A 229 -5.89 -12.07 19.79
C ASP A 229 -6.10 -11.61 21.26
N ARG A 230 -6.95 -10.62 21.46
CA ARG A 230 -7.31 -10.14 22.82
C ARG A 230 -8.09 -11.20 23.58
N ALA A 231 -9.07 -11.84 22.94
CA ALA A 231 -9.87 -12.91 23.53
C ALA A 231 -8.99 -14.12 23.90
N ARG A 232 -8.07 -14.51 23.02
CA ARG A 232 -7.13 -15.62 23.30
C ARG A 232 -6.23 -15.31 24.50
N ARG A 233 -5.64 -14.11 24.56
CA ARG A 233 -4.80 -13.69 25.71
C ARG A 233 -5.56 -13.66 27.01
N ALA A 234 -6.83 -13.24 26.99
CA ALA A 234 -7.68 -13.24 28.19
C ALA A 234 -7.98 -14.66 28.67
N ALA A 235 -8.25 -15.59 27.76
CA ALA A 235 -8.47 -17.00 28.07
C ALA A 235 -7.21 -17.67 28.66
N GLU A 236 -6.02 -17.38 28.10
CA GLU A 236 -4.72 -17.86 28.59
C GLU A 236 -4.42 -17.34 30.00
N ALA A 237 -4.72 -16.05 30.28
CA ALA A 237 -4.53 -15.45 31.60
C ALA A 237 -5.48 -16.03 32.66
N GLY A 238 -6.77 -16.25 32.34
CA GLY A 238 -7.76 -16.86 33.27
C GLY A 238 -7.45 -18.34 33.59
N GLY A 239 -6.91 -19.08 32.62
CA GLY A 239 -6.53 -20.51 32.83
C GLY A 239 -5.25 -20.70 33.69
N THR A 240 -4.46 -19.64 33.90
CA THR A 240 -3.29 -19.69 34.80
C THR A 240 -3.68 -19.45 36.26
N GLU A 241 -4.72 -18.69 36.53
CA GLU A 241 -5.20 -18.45 37.90
C GLU A 241 -5.91 -19.69 38.51
N GLU A 242 -6.67 -20.44 37.73
CA GLU A 242 -7.33 -21.68 38.23
C GLU A 242 -6.34 -22.80 38.60
N LYS A 243 -5.13 -22.79 38.02
CA LYS A 243 -4.11 -23.81 38.35
C LYS A 243 -3.28 -23.49 39.58
N SER A 244 -3.31 -22.25 40.08
CA SER A 244 -2.56 -21.87 41.28
C SER A 244 -3.33 -22.14 42.57
N ASP A 245 -4.66 -22.12 42.55
CA ASP A 245 -5.50 -22.35 43.73
C ASP A 245 -5.73 -23.83 44.06
N GLY A 246 -5.37 -24.75 43.18
CA GLY A 246 -5.52 -26.19 43.34
C GLY A 246 -4.36 -26.92 44.03
N ALA A 247 -3.26 -26.22 44.36
CA ALA A 247 -2.05 -26.87 44.88
C ALA A 247 -1.84 -26.79 46.41
N ASP A 248 -2.65 -26.04 47.13
CA ASP A 248 -2.49 -25.82 48.58
C ASP A 248 -3.46 -26.60 49.50
N GLY A 249 -4.13 -27.64 48.97
CA GLY A 249 -5.16 -28.40 49.71
C GLY A 249 -4.85 -29.85 50.05
N ALA A 250 -3.57 -30.29 50.05
CA ALA A 250 -3.24 -31.68 50.43
C ALA A 250 -2.01 -31.73 51.34
N GLY A 251 -2.19 -31.41 52.62
CA GLY A 251 -1.14 -31.52 53.66
C GLY A 251 -1.70 -31.30 55.01
N GLY A 252 -2.44 -32.28 55.53
CA GLY A 252 -2.95 -32.30 56.88
C GLY A 252 -3.13 -33.75 57.34
#